data_932077aee5a2563e9b47a6e5bd0bb53c
#
_entry.id   932077aee5a2563e9b47a6e5bd0bb53c
#
_cell.length_a   1.000
_cell.length_b   1.000
_cell.length_c   1.000
_cell.angle_alpha   90.00
_cell.angle_beta   90.00
_cell.angle_gamma   90.00
#
_symmetry.space_group_name_H-M   'P 1'
#
loop_
_entity.id
_entity.type
_entity.pdbx_description
1 polymer ?
#
loop_
_entity_poly.entity_id
_entity_poly.type
_entity_poly.pdbx_seq_one_letter_code
_entity_poly.pdbx_strand_id
1 'polypeptide(L)'
;MSTANDSFDPSTTLWRDGRPVYDRRDTVCVVGAGASGLAAVKNLREHGFGVDCYERETSVGGAWNWRHDRSPVYANTHLISSKPFTQFPDFPMPDTWPDYPHHSQLLSYLEHYAEHFDLNPHVWFGTEVVKVEPADDTSWDVTTRSAGGVGSERTHRYLAVVLANGHNWAPKQPAYEGIDEFRGQTMHASSYKDPKELRGRRVLVVGGGNTGCDIAVEAATSASQTWHSTRRGYWYLPKYLLGRPADQVNDQMQAARLPLGMRQWLAARTLRLTVGDQSRFGLPKPDHKVFETHPISNSQLIYHLGHGTISPVPDVRRFHRNAVELTDGRQIEPDVVVFATGYLPRFEFLAPEILGADEHGRPTLYLHAFPRTYPTLAVAGLLQPDSGLFPLVHWQTVLIARWLRLRDRDLERAAAFWSRASADVGKRWNRAGVKDSTRHWFEVNHVDYLRAVQVALDELSPATATARSTR
;
A
#
# COMPACT_ATOMS: atom_id res chain seq x y z
N MET A 1 23.26 -0.19 -19.78
CA MET A 1 23.50 -1.60 -20.15
C MET A 1 24.72 -2.09 -19.36
N SER A 2 24.47 -2.55 -18.12
CA SER A 2 25.49 -3.27 -17.35
C SER A 2 25.05 -4.73 -17.33
N THR A 3 25.58 -5.51 -18.26
CA THR A 3 25.58 -6.97 -18.16
C THR A 3 26.64 -7.31 -17.12
N ALA A 4 26.22 -7.38 -15.85
CA ALA A 4 27.01 -8.14 -14.89
C ALA A 4 27.10 -9.55 -15.47
N ASN A 5 28.30 -9.94 -15.83
CA ASN A 5 28.65 -11.25 -16.36
C ASN A 5 28.40 -12.27 -15.23
N ASP A 6 27.20 -12.84 -15.14
CA ASP A 6 26.96 -14.09 -14.42
C ASP A 6 27.66 -15.21 -15.20
N SER A 7 28.98 -15.16 -15.20
CA SER A 7 29.79 -16.26 -15.70
C SER A 7 29.54 -17.44 -14.74
N PHE A 8 29.09 -18.55 -15.27
CA PHE A 8 28.97 -19.82 -14.57
C PHE A 8 30.31 -20.11 -13.90
N ASP A 9 30.36 -19.93 -12.58
CA ASP A 9 31.47 -20.37 -11.74
C ASP A 9 31.04 -21.67 -11.03
N PRO A 10 31.57 -22.81 -11.43
CA PRO A 10 31.21 -24.08 -10.83
C PRO A 10 31.51 -24.17 -9.32
N SER A 11 32.40 -23.31 -8.80
CA SER A 11 32.78 -23.31 -7.38
C SER A 11 31.75 -22.62 -6.50
N THR A 12 30.90 -21.75 -7.07
CA THR A 12 29.83 -21.02 -6.36
C THR A 12 28.41 -21.48 -6.75
N THR A 13 28.30 -22.53 -7.59
CA THR A 13 27.01 -23.06 -8.03
C THR A 13 26.55 -24.18 -7.13
N LEU A 14 25.41 -23.98 -6.48
CA LEU A 14 24.65 -25.00 -5.76
C LEU A 14 23.71 -25.72 -6.75
N TRP A 15 23.19 -26.87 -6.34
CA TRP A 15 22.25 -27.64 -7.18
C TRP A 15 20.98 -27.96 -6.39
N ARG A 16 19.83 -27.73 -7.02
CA ARG A 16 18.54 -28.14 -6.49
C ARG A 16 17.72 -28.79 -7.61
N ASP A 17 17.25 -30.01 -7.39
CA ASP A 17 16.44 -30.76 -8.36
C ASP A 17 17.07 -30.83 -9.78
N GLY A 18 18.38 -30.95 -9.85
CA GLY A 18 19.13 -31.00 -11.12
C GLY A 18 19.29 -29.67 -11.84
N ARG A 19 18.95 -28.54 -11.21
CA ARG A 19 19.09 -27.19 -11.75
C ARG A 19 20.16 -26.41 -10.99
N PRO A 20 20.93 -25.52 -11.66
CA PRO A 20 21.92 -24.69 -11.00
C PRO A 20 21.24 -23.60 -10.15
N VAL A 21 21.77 -23.38 -8.95
CA VAL A 21 21.39 -22.30 -8.04
C VAL A 21 22.65 -21.48 -7.74
N TYR A 22 22.60 -20.20 -8.02
CA TYR A 22 23.73 -19.29 -7.82
C TYR A 22 23.77 -18.81 -6.37
N ASP A 23 24.91 -18.95 -5.71
CA ASP A 23 25.08 -18.59 -4.30
C ASP A 23 25.20 -17.06 -4.11
N ARG A 24 24.27 -16.49 -3.37
CA ARG A 24 24.18 -15.07 -2.96
C ARG A 24 23.86 -14.95 -1.46
N ARG A 25 24.29 -15.91 -0.63
CA ARG A 25 23.99 -15.93 0.81
C ARG A 25 24.68 -14.83 1.62
N ASP A 26 25.48 -13.99 1.02
CA ASP A 26 26.02 -12.73 1.55
C ASP A 26 25.09 -11.52 1.28
N THR A 27 24.03 -11.71 0.53
CA THR A 27 23.17 -10.68 -0.05
C THR A 27 21.72 -10.87 0.41
N VAL A 28 20.98 -9.77 0.53
CA VAL A 28 19.53 -9.75 0.79
C VAL A 28 18.79 -9.46 -0.52
N CYS A 29 17.81 -10.29 -0.84
CA CYS A 29 16.93 -10.05 -1.97
C CYS A 29 15.79 -9.10 -1.57
N VAL A 30 15.51 -8.09 -2.39
CA VAL A 30 14.34 -7.21 -2.28
C VAL A 30 13.44 -7.42 -3.51
N VAL A 31 12.14 -7.63 -3.32
CA VAL A 31 11.18 -7.85 -4.41
C VAL A 31 10.35 -6.60 -4.62
N GLY A 32 10.61 -5.87 -5.71
CA GLY A 32 9.93 -4.63 -6.10
C GLY A 32 10.71 -3.36 -5.76
N ALA A 33 10.79 -2.41 -6.71
CA ALA A 33 11.46 -1.11 -6.57
C ALA A 33 10.46 0.07 -6.50
N GLY A 34 9.30 -0.14 -5.87
CA GLY A 34 8.41 0.93 -5.44
C GLY A 34 8.97 1.64 -4.20
N ALA A 35 8.20 2.57 -3.63
CA ALA A 35 8.61 3.34 -2.45
C ALA A 35 9.11 2.45 -1.29
N SER A 36 8.44 1.32 -1.04
CA SER A 36 8.82 0.38 0.03
C SER A 36 10.13 -0.36 -0.29
N GLY A 37 10.31 -0.76 -1.54
CA GLY A 37 11.54 -1.44 -1.96
C GLY A 37 12.75 -0.51 -1.96
N LEU A 38 12.60 0.73 -2.43
CA LEU A 38 13.65 1.74 -2.38
C LEU A 38 14.10 2.02 -0.94
N ALA A 39 13.15 2.18 -0.01
CA ALA A 39 13.47 2.33 1.41
C ALA A 39 14.19 1.08 1.98
N ALA A 40 13.78 -0.12 1.56
CA ALA A 40 14.42 -1.36 1.98
C ALA A 40 15.87 -1.46 1.45
N VAL A 41 16.08 -1.21 0.15
CA VAL A 41 17.42 -1.21 -0.46
C VAL A 41 18.35 -0.24 0.26
N LYS A 42 17.88 1.01 0.45
CA LYS A 42 18.64 2.06 1.14
C LYS A 42 19.00 1.63 2.56
N ASN A 43 18.04 1.25 3.37
CA ASN A 43 18.28 0.95 4.79
C ASN A 43 19.09 -0.34 4.99
N LEU A 44 18.93 -1.35 4.16
CA LEU A 44 19.78 -2.55 4.18
C LEU A 44 21.24 -2.22 3.85
N ARG A 45 21.48 -1.40 2.81
CA ARG A 45 22.85 -0.96 2.43
C ARG A 45 23.51 -0.14 3.54
N GLU A 46 22.81 0.78 4.17
CA GLU A 46 23.30 1.57 5.30
C GLU A 46 23.66 0.68 6.51
N HIS A 47 23.04 -0.48 6.65
CA HIS A 47 23.41 -1.47 7.64
C HIS A 47 24.45 -2.48 7.13
N GLY A 48 25.05 -2.24 5.94
CA GLY A 48 26.20 -2.96 5.40
C GLY A 48 25.84 -4.30 4.74
N PHE A 49 24.61 -4.52 4.31
CA PHE A 49 24.24 -5.69 3.50
C PHE A 49 24.52 -5.44 2.01
N GLY A 50 24.94 -6.50 1.29
CA GLY A 50 24.75 -6.61 -0.14
C GLY A 50 23.24 -6.69 -0.44
N VAL A 51 22.78 -6.07 -1.53
CA VAL A 51 21.36 -6.06 -1.88
C VAL A 51 21.18 -6.26 -3.37
N ASP A 52 20.34 -7.21 -3.76
CA ASP A 52 19.79 -7.35 -5.11
C ASP A 52 18.29 -7.05 -5.04
N CYS A 53 17.85 -6.02 -5.75
CA CYS A 53 16.44 -5.66 -5.84
C CYS A 53 15.92 -6.03 -7.23
N TYR A 54 14.88 -6.85 -7.32
CA TYR A 54 14.25 -7.22 -8.59
C TYR A 54 13.00 -6.39 -8.84
N GLU A 55 13.00 -5.70 -9.98
CA GLU A 55 11.86 -4.92 -10.45
C GLU A 55 11.44 -5.39 -11.84
N ARG A 56 10.18 -5.76 -12.00
CA ARG A 56 9.65 -6.24 -13.29
C ARG A 56 9.50 -5.15 -14.33
N GLU A 57 9.30 -3.90 -13.90
CA GLU A 57 9.20 -2.75 -14.78
C GLU A 57 10.60 -2.22 -15.16
N THR A 58 10.65 -1.28 -16.08
CA THR A 58 11.91 -0.75 -16.63
C THR A 58 12.49 0.40 -15.81
N SER A 59 11.80 0.85 -14.76
CA SER A 59 12.22 1.95 -13.90
C SER A 59 11.58 1.85 -12.51
N VAL A 60 12.10 2.60 -11.56
CA VAL A 60 11.60 2.70 -10.18
C VAL A 60 10.23 3.38 -10.10
N GLY A 61 9.60 3.34 -8.92
CA GLY A 61 8.39 4.08 -8.62
C GLY A 61 7.18 3.19 -8.30
N GLY A 62 7.19 1.92 -8.72
CA GLY A 62 6.12 0.96 -8.44
C GLY A 62 4.74 1.51 -8.83
N ALA A 63 3.78 1.51 -7.91
CA ALA A 63 2.42 2.00 -8.18
C ALA A 63 2.36 3.46 -8.67
N TRP A 64 3.33 4.31 -8.33
CA TRP A 64 3.38 5.71 -8.74
C TRP A 64 3.95 5.94 -10.14
N ASN A 65 4.57 4.90 -10.72
CA ASN A 65 5.06 4.96 -12.08
C ASN A 65 3.93 4.74 -13.10
N TRP A 66 3.21 5.79 -13.41
CA TRP A 66 2.05 5.79 -14.30
C TRP A 66 2.40 5.45 -15.79
N ARG A 67 3.69 5.34 -16.11
CA ARG A 67 4.17 5.04 -17.47
C ARG A 67 3.93 3.58 -17.88
N HIS A 68 3.54 2.71 -16.94
CA HIS A 68 3.23 1.31 -17.24
C HIS A 68 1.76 0.97 -16.89
N ASP A 69 1.20 -0.01 -17.61
CA ASP A 69 -0.23 -0.34 -17.57
C ASP A 69 -0.73 -0.86 -16.21
N ARG A 70 0.17 -1.42 -15.40
CA ARG A 70 -0.17 -1.98 -14.07
C ARG A 70 -0.26 -0.93 -12.97
N SER A 71 0.16 0.30 -13.23
CA SER A 71 -0.01 1.39 -12.26
C SER A 71 -1.49 1.67 -12.03
N PRO A 72 -1.95 1.78 -10.78
CA PRO A 72 -3.33 2.15 -10.48
C PRO A 72 -3.60 3.65 -10.60
N VAL A 73 -2.58 4.42 -10.94
CA VAL A 73 -2.63 5.89 -11.05
C VAL A 73 -3.30 6.32 -12.36
N TYR A 74 -4.10 7.35 -12.30
CA TYR A 74 -4.77 8.03 -13.43
C TYR A 74 -4.35 9.51 -13.48
N ALA A 75 -4.64 10.19 -14.58
CA ALA A 75 -4.10 11.49 -14.96
C ALA A 75 -4.17 12.58 -13.87
N ASN A 76 -5.25 12.62 -13.08
CA ASN A 76 -5.43 13.65 -12.05
C ASN A 76 -5.20 13.13 -10.62
N THR A 77 -4.51 12.01 -10.45
CA THR A 77 -4.23 11.47 -9.13
C THR A 77 -3.33 12.41 -8.33
N HIS A 78 -3.79 12.81 -7.16
CA HIS A 78 -3.03 13.56 -6.16
C HIS A 78 -2.94 12.76 -4.87
N LEU A 79 -1.94 13.07 -4.06
CA LEU A 79 -1.86 12.51 -2.71
C LEU A 79 -3.14 12.82 -1.91
N ILE A 80 -3.53 11.89 -1.05
CA ILE A 80 -4.64 12.05 -0.09
C ILE A 80 -4.15 12.45 1.31
N SER A 81 -2.86 12.24 1.59
CA SER A 81 -2.13 12.74 2.76
C SER A 81 -1.25 13.92 2.35
N SER A 82 -1.06 14.89 3.24
CA SER A 82 -0.25 16.07 2.94
C SER A 82 1.25 15.73 2.83
N LYS A 83 1.97 16.59 2.13
CA LYS A 83 3.40 16.47 1.84
C LYS A 83 4.25 16.09 3.08
N PRO A 84 4.16 16.79 4.24
CA PRO A 84 4.97 16.46 5.41
C PRO A 84 4.75 15.06 5.96
N PHE A 85 3.55 14.51 5.80
CA PHE A 85 3.21 13.17 6.27
C PHE A 85 3.51 12.08 5.25
N THR A 86 3.77 12.44 3.98
CA THR A 86 4.05 11.46 2.92
C THR A 86 5.53 11.28 2.65
N GLN A 87 6.34 12.34 2.77
CA GLN A 87 7.79 12.29 2.49
C GLN A 87 8.55 11.30 3.39
N PHE A 88 9.66 10.79 2.91
CA PHE A 88 10.61 10.05 3.76
C PHE A 88 11.24 10.97 4.81
N PRO A 89 11.50 10.51 6.05
CA PRO A 89 12.07 11.33 7.11
C PRO A 89 13.45 11.91 6.79
N ASP A 90 14.21 11.20 5.98
CA ASP A 90 15.59 11.51 5.58
C ASP A 90 15.71 12.14 4.18
N PHE A 91 14.58 12.35 3.50
CA PHE A 91 14.54 12.94 2.18
C PHE A 91 13.27 13.80 2.01
N PRO A 92 13.32 15.09 2.40
CA PRO A 92 12.13 15.95 2.32
C PRO A 92 11.75 16.28 0.88
N MET A 93 10.45 16.43 0.63
CA MET A 93 9.96 16.96 -0.63
C MET A 93 10.22 18.47 -0.73
N PRO A 94 10.43 19.04 -1.95
CA PRO A 94 10.67 20.47 -2.14
C PRO A 94 9.59 21.35 -1.49
N ASP A 95 9.99 22.43 -0.84
CA ASP A 95 9.07 23.38 -0.19
C ASP A 95 8.11 24.04 -1.18
N THR A 96 8.54 24.22 -2.42
CA THR A 96 7.76 24.80 -3.52
C THR A 96 6.62 23.90 -4.02
N TRP A 97 6.58 22.63 -3.60
CA TRP A 97 5.51 21.73 -4.00
C TRP A 97 4.23 21.99 -3.20
N PRO A 98 3.04 21.71 -3.79
CA PRO A 98 1.77 21.90 -3.11
C PRO A 98 1.62 20.97 -1.90
N ASP A 99 0.65 21.26 -1.03
CA ASP A 99 0.34 20.42 0.14
C ASP A 99 0.03 18.96 -0.23
N TYR A 100 -0.62 18.76 -1.37
CA TYR A 100 -0.99 17.45 -1.93
C TYR A 100 -0.39 17.31 -3.33
N PRO A 101 0.88 16.86 -3.45
CA PRO A 101 1.56 16.69 -4.72
C PRO A 101 0.80 15.78 -5.70
N HIS A 102 0.92 16.11 -6.97
CA HIS A 102 0.43 15.30 -8.08
C HIS A 102 1.29 14.03 -8.24
N HIS A 103 0.70 12.96 -8.80
CA HIS A 103 1.41 11.68 -8.97
C HIS A 103 2.74 11.80 -9.74
N SER A 104 2.83 12.70 -10.73
CA SER A 104 4.08 12.93 -11.48
C SER A 104 5.18 13.52 -10.61
N GLN A 105 4.84 14.41 -9.66
CA GLN A 105 5.79 14.92 -8.69
C GLN A 105 6.25 13.81 -7.75
N LEU A 106 5.33 12.92 -7.35
CA LEU A 106 5.68 11.80 -6.48
C LEU A 106 6.57 10.77 -7.19
N LEU A 107 6.33 10.49 -8.48
CA LEU A 107 7.25 9.67 -9.27
C LEU A 107 8.62 10.31 -9.34
N SER A 108 8.70 11.61 -9.68
CA SER A 108 9.97 12.34 -9.71
C SER A 108 10.68 12.33 -8.35
N TYR A 109 9.94 12.43 -7.25
CA TYR A 109 10.49 12.31 -5.90
C TYR A 109 11.15 10.95 -5.65
N LEU A 110 10.52 9.85 -6.08
CA LEU A 110 11.06 8.50 -5.93
C LEU A 110 12.26 8.25 -6.85
N GLU A 111 12.24 8.81 -8.08
CA GLU A 111 13.39 8.79 -8.99
C GLU A 111 14.59 9.52 -8.37
N HIS A 112 14.40 10.74 -7.86
CA HIS A 112 15.45 11.50 -7.17
C HIS A 112 15.91 10.84 -5.86
N TYR A 113 15.03 10.17 -5.13
CA TYR A 113 15.40 9.37 -3.96
C TYR A 113 16.34 8.23 -4.35
N ALA A 114 16.02 7.52 -5.42
CA ALA A 114 16.88 6.43 -5.93
C ALA A 114 18.24 6.93 -6.44
N GLU A 115 18.28 8.09 -7.07
CA GLU A 115 19.52 8.75 -7.51
C GLU A 115 20.35 9.24 -6.32
N HIS A 116 19.72 9.96 -5.38
CA HIS A 116 20.40 10.56 -4.23
C HIS A 116 21.12 9.55 -3.35
N PHE A 117 20.51 8.38 -3.15
CA PHE A 117 21.07 7.31 -2.33
C PHE A 117 21.82 6.25 -3.16
N ASP A 118 22.04 6.48 -4.46
CA ASP A 118 22.72 5.57 -5.37
C ASP A 118 22.14 4.15 -5.35
N LEU A 119 20.80 4.04 -5.50
CA LEU A 119 20.08 2.77 -5.40
C LEU A 119 19.97 2.03 -6.72
N ASN A 120 19.97 2.76 -7.86
CA ASN A 120 19.76 2.19 -9.20
C ASN A 120 20.73 1.05 -9.55
N PRO A 121 22.03 1.08 -9.18
CA PRO A 121 22.97 -0.02 -9.45
C PRO A 121 22.61 -1.35 -8.76
N HIS A 122 21.75 -1.30 -7.75
CA HIS A 122 21.28 -2.47 -6.99
C HIS A 122 19.90 -2.99 -7.46
N VAL A 123 19.32 -2.38 -8.51
CA VAL A 123 18.02 -2.76 -9.05
C VAL A 123 18.17 -3.45 -10.40
N TRP A 124 17.66 -4.66 -10.48
CA TRP A 124 17.57 -5.47 -11.69
C TRP A 124 16.22 -5.20 -12.36
N PHE A 125 16.19 -4.22 -13.24
CA PHE A 125 14.99 -3.85 -14.00
C PHE A 125 14.61 -4.90 -15.05
N GLY A 126 13.34 -4.93 -15.46
CA GLY A 126 12.83 -5.87 -16.43
C GLY A 126 12.91 -7.33 -15.96
N THR A 127 12.99 -7.54 -14.64
CA THR A 127 13.21 -8.85 -14.02
C THR A 127 12.10 -9.18 -13.04
N GLU A 128 11.31 -10.19 -13.36
CA GLU A 128 10.18 -10.65 -12.53
C GLU A 128 10.62 -11.79 -11.62
N VAL A 129 10.31 -11.68 -10.33
CA VAL A 129 10.41 -12.79 -9.38
C VAL A 129 9.16 -13.67 -9.58
N VAL A 130 9.39 -14.94 -9.91
CA VAL A 130 8.32 -15.92 -10.18
C VAL A 130 8.16 -16.95 -9.08
N LYS A 131 9.19 -17.16 -8.24
CA LYS A 131 9.14 -18.10 -7.14
C LYS A 131 10.08 -17.69 -6.01
N VAL A 132 9.62 -17.85 -4.77
CA VAL A 132 10.41 -17.67 -3.55
C VAL A 132 10.13 -18.86 -2.65
N GLU A 133 11.17 -19.61 -2.30
CA GLU A 133 11.06 -20.83 -1.49
C GLU A 133 12.13 -20.86 -0.41
N PRO A 134 11.81 -21.39 0.80
CA PRO A 134 12.83 -21.60 1.81
C PRO A 134 13.78 -22.72 1.34
N ALA A 135 15.07 -22.55 1.61
CA ALA A 135 16.09 -23.58 1.51
C ALA A 135 16.32 -24.25 2.88
N ASP A 136 17.07 -25.34 2.90
CA ASP A 136 17.25 -26.18 4.10
C ASP A 136 18.01 -25.46 5.23
N ASP A 137 18.78 -24.42 4.90
CA ASP A 137 19.72 -23.73 5.81
C ASP A 137 19.24 -22.34 6.26
N THR A 138 17.93 -22.09 6.33
CA THR A 138 17.34 -20.76 6.64
C THR A 138 17.52 -19.69 5.56
N SER A 139 18.17 -20.00 4.44
CA SER A 139 18.30 -19.17 3.26
C SER A 139 17.09 -19.31 2.32
N TRP A 140 17.08 -18.59 1.22
CA TRP A 140 15.95 -18.50 0.30
C TRP A 140 16.37 -18.68 -1.14
N ASP A 141 15.73 -19.60 -1.85
CA ASP A 141 15.84 -19.72 -3.29
C ASP A 141 14.84 -18.78 -3.96
N VAL A 142 15.35 -17.84 -4.74
CA VAL A 142 14.56 -16.85 -5.50
C VAL A 142 14.76 -17.12 -6.98
N THR A 143 13.68 -17.50 -7.66
CA THR A 143 13.67 -17.74 -9.10
C THR A 143 13.14 -16.52 -9.82
N THR A 144 13.91 -16.05 -10.80
CA THR A 144 13.60 -14.87 -11.61
C THR A 144 13.54 -15.23 -13.09
N ARG A 145 12.81 -14.40 -13.86
CA ARG A 145 12.79 -14.43 -15.33
C ARG A 145 12.72 -13.02 -15.89
N SER A 146 13.02 -12.85 -17.17
CA SER A 146 12.75 -11.59 -17.87
C SER A 146 11.26 -11.28 -17.85
N ALA A 147 10.87 -10.05 -17.50
CA ALA A 147 9.47 -9.62 -17.45
C ALA A 147 8.76 -9.69 -18.82
N GLY A 148 9.51 -9.67 -19.93
CA GLY A 148 9.00 -9.90 -21.28
C GLY A 148 8.67 -11.36 -21.61
N GLY A 149 8.86 -12.29 -20.64
CA GLY A 149 8.56 -13.71 -20.84
C GLY A 149 9.54 -14.47 -21.75
N VAL A 150 10.58 -13.79 -22.26
CA VAL A 150 11.60 -14.39 -23.13
C VAL A 150 12.86 -14.62 -22.32
N GLY A 151 13.32 -15.87 -22.24
CA GLY A 151 14.56 -16.26 -21.54
C GLY A 151 14.35 -17.43 -20.56
N SER A 152 15.46 -17.97 -20.08
CA SER A 152 15.46 -19.03 -19.07
C SER A 152 15.27 -18.44 -17.68
N GLU A 153 14.57 -19.17 -16.82
CA GLU A 153 14.51 -18.89 -15.39
C GLU A 153 15.91 -19.09 -14.76
N ARG A 154 16.23 -18.24 -13.80
CA ARG A 154 17.45 -18.34 -12.99
C ARG A 154 17.09 -18.34 -11.52
N THR A 155 17.75 -19.19 -10.75
CA THR A 155 17.53 -19.28 -9.30
C THR A 155 18.79 -18.84 -8.57
N HIS A 156 18.62 -17.92 -7.63
CA HIS A 156 19.67 -17.42 -6.74
C HIS A 156 19.30 -17.73 -5.29
N ARG A 157 20.29 -18.11 -4.47
CA ARG A 157 20.12 -18.38 -3.04
C ARG A 157 20.59 -17.20 -2.21
N TYR A 158 19.67 -16.61 -1.45
CA TYR A 158 19.89 -15.40 -0.66
C TYR A 158 19.85 -15.66 0.84
N LEU A 159 20.58 -14.82 1.61
CA LEU A 159 20.55 -14.80 3.07
C LEU A 159 19.14 -14.56 3.61
N ALA A 160 18.44 -13.60 3.03
CA ALA A 160 17.11 -13.15 3.45
C ALA A 160 16.34 -12.56 2.25
N VAL A 161 15.01 -12.47 2.40
CA VAL A 161 14.14 -11.85 1.40
C VAL A 161 13.24 -10.78 2.05
N VAL A 162 13.15 -9.62 1.40
CA VAL A 162 12.21 -8.54 1.76
C VAL A 162 11.20 -8.39 0.62
N LEU A 163 9.94 -8.72 0.91
CA LEU A 163 8.84 -8.61 -0.03
C LEU A 163 8.30 -7.17 0.00
N ALA A 164 8.53 -6.41 -1.06
CA ALA A 164 8.09 -5.03 -1.25
C ALA A 164 7.25 -4.86 -2.53
N ASN A 165 6.56 -5.91 -2.94
CA ASN A 165 5.82 -6.01 -4.20
C ASN A 165 4.53 -5.17 -4.25
N GLY A 166 4.18 -4.47 -3.16
CA GLY A 166 2.98 -3.64 -3.06
C GLY A 166 1.67 -4.43 -2.94
N HIS A 167 0.57 -3.73 -2.67
CA HIS A 167 -0.74 -4.33 -2.44
C HIS A 167 -1.89 -3.68 -3.23
N ASN A 168 -1.61 -2.66 -4.07
CA ASN A 168 -2.60 -1.95 -4.88
C ASN A 168 -2.43 -2.23 -6.38
N TRP A 169 -2.20 -3.48 -6.77
CA TRP A 169 -1.98 -3.85 -8.17
C TRP A 169 -2.89 -5.00 -8.67
N ALA A 170 -3.41 -5.85 -7.77
CA ALA A 170 -4.33 -6.92 -8.12
C ALA A 170 -5.79 -6.44 -7.92
N PRO A 171 -6.55 -6.14 -8.98
CA PRO A 171 -7.89 -5.58 -8.86
C PRO A 171 -8.85 -6.57 -8.19
N LYS A 172 -9.67 -6.07 -7.26
CA LYS A 172 -10.77 -6.84 -6.69
C LYS A 172 -12.00 -6.70 -7.58
N GLN A 173 -12.20 -7.66 -8.47
CA GLN A 173 -13.37 -7.73 -9.34
C GLN A 173 -14.59 -8.21 -8.54
N PRO A 174 -15.70 -7.46 -8.49
CA PRO A 174 -16.94 -7.94 -7.90
C PRO A 174 -17.63 -8.91 -8.85
N ALA A 175 -18.23 -9.95 -8.30
CA ALA A 175 -19.11 -10.85 -9.05
C ALA A 175 -20.57 -10.36 -8.92
N TYR A 176 -21.13 -9.87 -9.99
CA TYR A 176 -22.56 -9.50 -10.07
C TYR A 176 -23.29 -10.44 -11.02
N GLU A 177 -24.49 -10.82 -10.65
CA GLU A 177 -25.37 -11.59 -11.55
C GLU A 177 -25.63 -10.83 -12.85
N GLY A 178 -25.49 -11.50 -14.00
CA GLY A 178 -25.75 -10.93 -15.33
C GLY A 178 -24.68 -10.01 -15.88
N ILE A 179 -23.53 -9.84 -15.22
CA ILE A 179 -22.47 -8.92 -15.67
C ILE A 179 -21.92 -9.30 -17.05
N ASP A 180 -21.86 -10.61 -17.36
CA ASP A 180 -21.36 -11.11 -18.65
C ASP A 180 -22.34 -10.84 -19.82
N GLU A 181 -23.61 -10.56 -19.51
CA GLU A 181 -24.62 -10.20 -20.52
C GLU A 181 -24.66 -8.69 -20.81
N PHE A 182 -24.01 -7.89 -19.96
CA PHE A 182 -24.03 -6.44 -20.08
C PHE A 182 -23.28 -5.95 -21.33
N ARG A 183 -23.95 -5.16 -22.15
CA ARG A 183 -23.40 -4.65 -23.42
C ARG A 183 -22.60 -3.36 -23.28
N GLY A 184 -22.77 -2.62 -22.18
CA GLY A 184 -21.95 -1.48 -21.88
C GLY A 184 -20.52 -1.89 -21.56
N GLN A 185 -19.62 -0.93 -21.52
CA GLN A 185 -18.24 -1.15 -21.14
C GLN A 185 -18.13 -1.32 -19.62
N THR A 186 -17.40 -2.34 -19.17
CA THR A 186 -17.02 -2.48 -17.77
C THR A 186 -15.51 -2.38 -17.62
N MET A 187 -15.02 -1.67 -16.59
CA MET A 187 -13.60 -1.60 -16.29
C MET A 187 -13.38 -1.51 -14.78
N HIS A 188 -12.25 -2.02 -14.31
CA HIS A 188 -11.79 -1.72 -12.96
C HIS A 188 -11.04 -0.38 -12.94
N ALA A 189 -11.07 0.33 -11.81
CA ALA A 189 -10.40 1.63 -11.65
C ALA A 189 -8.88 1.57 -11.91
N SER A 190 -8.24 0.41 -11.81
CA SER A 190 -6.82 0.23 -12.19
C SER A 190 -6.56 0.44 -13.68
N SER A 191 -7.55 0.19 -14.53
CA SER A 191 -7.46 0.37 -15.98
C SER A 191 -7.90 1.76 -16.44
N TYR A 192 -8.58 2.52 -15.57
CA TYR A 192 -8.96 3.89 -15.85
C TYR A 192 -7.74 4.82 -15.79
N LYS A 193 -7.52 5.64 -16.85
CA LYS A 193 -6.33 6.50 -16.95
C LYS A 193 -6.65 7.98 -17.16
N ASP A 194 -7.68 8.33 -17.92
CA ASP A 194 -7.95 9.71 -18.33
C ASP A 194 -9.47 10.01 -18.35
N PRO A 195 -9.93 11.15 -17.81
CA PRO A 195 -11.32 11.59 -17.91
C PRO A 195 -11.90 11.62 -19.33
N LYS A 196 -11.04 11.70 -20.36
CA LYS A 196 -11.46 11.64 -21.77
C LYS A 196 -12.14 10.32 -22.13
N GLU A 197 -11.84 9.24 -21.43
CA GLU A 197 -12.47 7.92 -21.61
C GLU A 197 -13.97 7.95 -21.26
N LEU A 198 -14.39 8.88 -20.41
CA LEU A 198 -15.75 9.01 -19.91
C LEU A 198 -16.55 10.12 -20.63
N ARG A 199 -15.92 10.88 -21.53
CA ARG A 199 -16.53 12.07 -22.15
C ARG A 199 -17.82 11.76 -22.91
N GLY A 200 -18.88 12.47 -22.55
CA GLY A 200 -20.20 12.37 -23.19
C GLY A 200 -20.95 11.07 -22.93
N ARG A 201 -20.40 10.18 -22.10
CA ARG A 201 -21.01 8.88 -21.76
C ARG A 201 -21.86 8.99 -20.49
N ARG A 202 -22.80 8.03 -20.34
CA ARG A 202 -23.50 7.81 -19.07
C ARG A 202 -22.65 6.85 -18.24
N VAL A 203 -22.17 7.30 -17.09
CA VAL A 203 -21.16 6.60 -16.28
C VAL A 203 -21.72 6.19 -14.93
N LEU A 204 -21.57 4.91 -14.57
CA LEU A 204 -21.78 4.41 -13.21
C LEU A 204 -20.42 4.12 -12.56
N VAL A 205 -20.12 4.81 -11.45
CA VAL A 205 -18.96 4.50 -10.62
C VAL A 205 -19.40 3.70 -9.40
N VAL A 206 -18.86 2.49 -9.23
CA VAL A 206 -19.19 1.58 -8.13
C VAL A 206 -18.07 1.57 -7.10
N GLY A 207 -18.34 2.10 -5.91
CA GLY A 207 -17.38 2.11 -4.80
C GLY A 207 -17.24 3.48 -4.12
N GLY A 208 -17.40 3.51 -2.79
CA GLY A 208 -17.35 4.73 -1.97
C GLY A 208 -15.97 5.05 -1.38
N GLY A 209 -14.87 4.47 -1.90
CA GLY A 209 -13.50 4.80 -1.47
C GLY A 209 -12.96 6.06 -2.15
N ASN A 210 -11.72 6.51 -1.78
CA ASN A 210 -11.11 7.70 -2.38
C ASN A 210 -11.12 7.64 -3.91
N THR A 211 -10.64 6.55 -4.51
CA THR A 211 -10.64 6.36 -5.97
C THR A 211 -12.03 6.47 -6.59
N GLY A 212 -13.07 5.87 -5.96
CA GLY A 212 -14.43 5.97 -6.47
C GLY A 212 -14.98 7.40 -6.43
N CYS A 213 -14.66 8.14 -5.36
CA CYS A 213 -15.04 9.56 -5.25
C CYS A 213 -14.33 10.42 -6.29
N ASP A 214 -13.03 10.20 -6.49
CA ASP A 214 -12.24 10.98 -7.44
C ASP A 214 -12.71 10.72 -8.88
N ILE A 215 -12.91 9.45 -9.27
CA ILE A 215 -13.41 9.11 -10.62
C ILE A 215 -14.85 9.62 -10.82
N ALA A 216 -15.71 9.58 -9.79
CA ALA A 216 -17.06 10.15 -9.89
C ALA A 216 -17.03 11.68 -10.11
N VAL A 217 -16.11 12.38 -9.44
CA VAL A 217 -15.88 13.82 -9.65
C VAL A 217 -15.36 14.10 -11.07
N GLU A 218 -14.40 13.33 -11.55
CA GLU A 218 -13.90 13.47 -12.93
C GLU A 218 -15.00 13.17 -13.98
N ALA A 219 -15.79 12.12 -13.76
CA ALA A 219 -16.95 11.82 -14.59
C ALA A 219 -17.95 12.97 -14.60
N ALA A 220 -18.24 13.59 -13.44
CA ALA A 220 -19.17 14.71 -13.32
C ALA A 220 -18.78 15.93 -14.18
N THR A 221 -17.51 16.09 -14.55
CA THR A 221 -17.01 17.17 -15.37
C THR A 221 -16.98 16.87 -16.88
N SER A 222 -17.05 15.59 -17.26
CA SER A 222 -16.83 15.15 -18.65
C SER A 222 -17.94 14.26 -19.22
N ALA A 223 -18.61 13.48 -18.40
CA ALA A 223 -19.69 12.58 -18.77
C ALA A 223 -21.00 13.34 -19.02
N SER A 224 -21.92 12.75 -19.77
CA SER A 224 -23.29 13.27 -19.96
C SER A 224 -24.17 13.05 -18.73
N GLN A 225 -23.89 11.97 -17.97
CA GLN A 225 -24.54 11.63 -16.71
C GLN A 225 -23.62 10.80 -15.85
N THR A 226 -23.61 11.06 -14.53
CA THR A 226 -22.79 10.32 -13.57
C THR A 226 -23.64 9.80 -12.43
N TRP A 227 -23.60 8.49 -12.21
CA TRP A 227 -24.10 7.84 -10.99
C TRP A 227 -22.93 7.37 -10.13
N HIS A 228 -23.08 7.54 -8.83
CA HIS A 228 -22.10 7.04 -7.86
C HIS A 228 -22.77 6.08 -6.91
N SER A 229 -22.44 4.79 -7.02
CA SER A 229 -23.00 3.72 -6.20
C SER A 229 -22.16 3.48 -4.96
N THR A 230 -22.81 3.54 -3.79
CA THR A 230 -22.17 3.27 -2.50
C THR A 230 -23.00 2.28 -1.69
N ARG A 231 -22.37 1.18 -1.26
CA ARG A 231 -23.02 0.11 -0.50
C ARG A 231 -23.34 0.49 0.95
N ARG A 232 -22.52 1.39 1.55
CA ARG A 232 -22.65 1.83 2.95
C ARG A 232 -22.28 3.30 3.09
N GLY A 233 -22.64 3.91 4.21
CA GLY A 233 -22.25 5.28 4.51
C GLY A 233 -20.79 5.41 4.90
N TYR A 234 -20.19 6.52 4.52
CA TYR A 234 -18.81 6.91 4.84
C TYR A 234 -18.80 8.33 5.38
N TRP A 235 -17.74 8.66 6.13
CA TRP A 235 -17.43 10.03 6.48
C TRP A 235 -16.53 10.63 5.38
N TYR A 236 -17.08 11.59 4.64
CA TYR A 236 -16.35 12.33 3.62
C TYR A 236 -15.76 13.57 4.27
N LEU A 237 -14.43 13.61 4.35
CA LEU A 237 -13.68 14.69 4.98
C LEU A 237 -13.15 15.67 3.92
N PRO A 238 -13.24 16.97 4.13
CA PRO A 238 -12.55 17.93 3.28
C PRO A 238 -11.04 17.79 3.45
N LYS A 239 -10.28 18.05 2.39
CA LYS A 239 -8.80 18.04 2.44
C LYS A 239 -8.24 19.15 3.35
N TYR A 240 -8.98 20.24 3.50
CA TYR A 240 -8.58 21.37 4.34
C TYR A 240 -9.61 21.63 5.45
N LEU A 241 -9.11 21.85 6.66
CA LEU A 241 -9.87 22.28 7.83
C LEU A 241 -9.22 23.57 8.37
N LEU A 242 -9.99 24.64 8.49
CA LEU A 242 -9.52 25.94 8.99
C LEU A 242 -8.25 26.44 8.26
N GLY A 243 -8.19 26.25 6.94
CA GLY A 243 -7.06 26.68 6.10
C GLY A 243 -5.81 25.80 6.16
N ARG A 244 -5.86 24.65 6.87
CA ARG A 244 -4.74 23.69 6.99
C ARG A 244 -5.14 22.31 6.48
N PRO A 245 -4.21 21.51 5.97
CA PRO A 245 -4.45 20.11 5.67
C PRO A 245 -5.07 19.35 6.85
N ALA A 246 -6.11 18.55 6.59
CA ALA A 246 -6.90 17.91 7.64
C ALA A 246 -6.11 16.88 8.46
N ASP A 247 -5.14 16.22 7.84
CA ASP A 247 -4.22 15.29 8.51
C ASP A 247 -3.30 16.01 9.50
N GLN A 248 -2.80 17.21 9.18
CA GLN A 248 -2.02 18.04 10.10
C GLN A 248 -2.83 18.46 11.33
N VAL A 249 -4.10 18.85 11.12
CA VAL A 249 -5.00 19.19 12.23
C VAL A 249 -5.25 17.97 13.12
N ASN A 250 -5.49 16.79 12.53
CA ASN A 250 -5.67 15.56 13.29
C ASN A 250 -4.41 15.17 14.07
N ASP A 251 -3.23 15.33 13.47
CA ASP A 251 -1.95 15.03 14.13
C ASP A 251 -1.71 15.96 15.32
N GLN A 252 -1.97 17.26 15.19
CA GLN A 252 -1.87 18.20 16.31
C GLN A 252 -2.79 17.81 17.48
N MET A 253 -4.01 17.34 17.20
CA MET A 253 -4.90 16.81 18.25
C MET A 253 -4.37 15.53 18.90
N GLN A 254 -3.64 14.70 18.15
CA GLN A 254 -2.97 13.50 18.68
C GLN A 254 -1.76 13.87 19.54
N ALA A 255 -0.93 14.81 19.07
CA ALA A 255 0.21 15.33 19.81
C ALA A 255 -0.21 15.97 21.13
N ALA A 256 -1.36 16.66 21.17
CA ALA A 256 -1.98 17.18 22.39
C ALA A 256 -2.59 16.09 23.29
N ARG A 257 -2.44 14.79 22.95
CA ARG A 257 -2.95 13.62 23.70
C ARG A 257 -4.46 13.66 23.97
N LEU A 258 -5.23 14.31 23.11
CA LEU A 258 -6.68 14.33 23.25
C LEU A 258 -7.24 12.89 23.11
N PRO A 259 -8.10 12.45 24.04
CA PRO A 259 -8.72 11.14 23.98
C PRO A 259 -9.48 10.92 22.67
N LEU A 260 -9.49 9.68 22.14
CA LEU A 260 -10.12 9.36 20.85
C LEU A 260 -11.58 9.83 20.80
N GLY A 261 -12.35 9.59 21.86
CA GLY A 261 -13.77 10.03 21.92
C GLY A 261 -13.96 11.54 21.79
N MET A 262 -13.05 12.32 22.36
CA MET A 262 -13.06 13.79 22.24
C MET A 262 -12.70 14.23 20.80
N ARG A 263 -11.70 13.60 20.18
CA ARG A 263 -11.34 13.88 18.78
C ARG A 263 -12.46 13.50 17.81
N GLN A 264 -13.13 12.36 18.04
CA GLN A 264 -14.30 11.92 17.29
C GLN A 264 -15.45 12.93 17.40
N TRP A 265 -15.72 13.39 18.62
CA TRP A 265 -16.76 14.39 18.87
C TRP A 265 -16.43 15.73 18.21
N LEU A 266 -15.20 16.22 18.35
CA LEU A 266 -14.74 17.46 17.68
C LEU A 266 -14.85 17.34 16.16
N ALA A 267 -14.33 16.25 15.58
CA ALA A 267 -14.37 16.04 14.14
C ALA A 267 -15.83 15.95 13.62
N ALA A 268 -16.69 15.19 14.28
CA ALA A 268 -18.11 15.10 13.90
C ALA A 268 -18.82 16.45 14.00
N ARG A 269 -18.52 17.24 15.02
CA ARG A 269 -19.11 18.59 15.17
C ARG A 269 -18.58 19.57 14.12
N THR A 270 -17.27 19.53 13.83
CA THR A 270 -16.68 20.34 12.77
C THR A 270 -17.29 19.99 11.41
N LEU A 271 -17.44 18.70 11.09
CA LEU A 271 -18.09 18.27 9.85
C LEU A 271 -19.54 18.73 9.77
N ARG A 272 -20.30 18.65 10.86
CA ARG A 272 -21.68 19.18 10.88
C ARG A 272 -21.76 20.67 10.64
N LEU A 273 -20.79 21.44 11.14
CA LEU A 273 -20.76 22.89 10.98
C LEU A 273 -20.28 23.31 9.59
N THR A 274 -19.32 22.58 9.00
CA THR A 274 -18.68 22.96 7.71
C THR A 274 -19.34 22.33 6.49
N VAL A 275 -19.83 21.11 6.61
CA VAL A 275 -20.42 20.32 5.49
C VAL A 275 -21.92 20.06 5.71
N GLY A 276 -22.38 20.05 6.97
CA GLY A 276 -23.74 19.71 7.33
C GLY A 276 -23.99 18.20 7.40
N ASP A 277 -25.27 17.79 7.37
CA ASP A 277 -25.66 16.39 7.27
C ASP A 277 -25.48 15.89 5.84
N GLN A 278 -24.50 15.04 5.62
CA GLN A 278 -24.16 14.50 4.29
C GLN A 278 -25.29 13.64 3.69
N SER A 279 -26.20 13.11 4.52
CA SER A 279 -27.33 12.33 4.02
C SER A 279 -28.36 13.15 3.24
N ARG A 280 -28.38 14.48 3.43
CA ARG A 280 -29.23 15.39 2.63
C ARG A 280 -28.89 15.35 1.13
N PHE A 281 -27.70 14.89 0.77
CA PHE A 281 -27.25 14.74 -0.61
C PHE A 281 -27.53 13.34 -1.17
N GLY A 282 -28.35 12.52 -0.50
CA GLY A 282 -28.68 11.16 -0.93
C GLY A 282 -27.64 10.09 -0.58
N LEU A 283 -26.60 10.45 0.18
CA LEU A 283 -25.61 9.47 0.65
C LEU A 283 -26.14 8.68 1.84
N PRO A 284 -25.81 7.36 1.95
CA PRO A 284 -26.14 6.58 3.13
C PRO A 284 -25.49 7.18 4.38
N LYS A 285 -26.21 7.13 5.52
CA LYS A 285 -25.62 7.55 6.81
C LYS A 285 -24.51 6.59 7.22
N PRO A 286 -23.36 7.12 7.73
CA PRO A 286 -22.34 6.27 8.31
C PRO A 286 -22.88 5.47 9.50
N ASP A 287 -22.56 4.18 9.55
CA ASP A 287 -22.94 3.25 10.65
C ASP A 287 -21.84 3.14 11.73
N HIS A 288 -20.87 4.06 11.68
CA HIS A 288 -19.69 4.10 12.54
C HIS A 288 -19.30 5.55 12.85
N LYS A 289 -18.48 5.75 13.89
CA LYS A 289 -17.95 7.08 14.25
C LYS A 289 -16.81 7.49 13.33
N VAL A 290 -16.56 8.80 13.27
CA VAL A 290 -15.38 9.34 12.56
C VAL A 290 -14.12 8.67 13.11
N PHE A 291 -13.17 8.30 12.23
CA PHE A 291 -11.93 7.58 12.55
C PHE A 291 -12.08 6.09 12.98
N GLU A 292 -13.26 5.49 12.94
CA GLU A 292 -13.40 4.03 13.08
C GLU A 292 -13.18 3.26 11.77
N THR A 293 -13.09 3.97 10.66
CA THR A 293 -12.68 3.46 9.34
C THR A 293 -11.72 4.46 8.71
N HIS A 294 -11.01 4.01 7.67
CA HIS A 294 -10.17 4.93 6.90
C HIS A 294 -11.01 6.07 6.33
N PRO A 295 -10.68 7.34 6.62
CA PRO A 295 -11.47 8.49 6.15
C PRO A 295 -11.38 8.61 4.62
N ILE A 296 -12.49 9.04 4.02
CA ILE A 296 -12.52 9.41 2.61
C ILE A 296 -12.20 10.90 2.51
N SER A 297 -11.04 11.22 1.96
CA SER A 297 -10.57 12.60 1.81
C SER A 297 -10.90 13.14 0.42
N ASN A 298 -12.09 13.75 0.28
CA ASN A 298 -12.50 14.37 -0.97
C ASN A 298 -13.39 15.60 -0.71
N SER A 299 -12.93 16.77 -1.15
CA SER A 299 -13.66 18.04 -0.98
C SER A 299 -14.70 18.27 -2.09
N GLN A 300 -14.57 17.62 -3.24
CA GLN A 300 -15.35 17.93 -4.44
C GLN A 300 -16.61 17.08 -4.57
N LEU A 301 -16.63 15.88 -4.00
CA LEU A 301 -17.80 14.97 -4.09
C LEU A 301 -19.09 15.67 -3.60
N ILE A 302 -19.05 16.26 -2.43
CA ILE A 302 -20.22 16.94 -1.85
C ILE A 302 -20.64 18.14 -2.70
N TYR A 303 -19.70 18.85 -3.29
CA TYR A 303 -19.98 19.92 -4.24
C TYR A 303 -20.79 19.42 -5.45
N HIS A 304 -20.30 18.37 -6.10
CA HIS A 304 -20.99 17.80 -7.29
C HIS A 304 -22.34 17.16 -6.97
N LEU A 305 -22.47 16.53 -5.81
CA LEU A 305 -23.77 16.03 -5.31
C LEU A 305 -24.76 17.19 -5.09
N GLY A 306 -24.30 18.29 -4.49
CA GLY A 306 -25.12 19.49 -4.26
C GLY A 306 -25.54 20.22 -5.54
N HIS A 307 -24.76 20.11 -6.61
CA HIS A 307 -25.09 20.66 -7.94
C HIS A 307 -25.89 19.67 -8.81
N GLY A 308 -26.11 18.43 -8.34
CA GLY A 308 -26.83 17.40 -9.10
C GLY A 308 -26.06 16.84 -10.30
N THR A 309 -24.76 17.14 -10.46
CA THR A 309 -23.91 16.59 -11.52
C THR A 309 -23.45 15.16 -11.21
N ILE A 310 -23.58 14.71 -9.94
CA ILE A 310 -23.49 13.32 -9.53
C ILE A 310 -24.79 12.92 -8.90
N SER A 311 -25.39 11.83 -9.38
CA SER A 311 -26.58 11.20 -8.78
C SER A 311 -26.14 10.05 -7.87
N PRO A 312 -26.28 10.16 -6.54
CA PRO A 312 -25.99 9.06 -5.64
C PRO A 312 -27.01 7.94 -5.81
N VAL A 313 -26.52 6.71 -5.87
CA VAL A 313 -27.37 5.54 -6.00
C VAL A 313 -26.95 4.44 -4.99
N PRO A 314 -27.87 3.56 -4.56
CA PRO A 314 -27.52 2.45 -3.69
C PRO A 314 -26.67 1.41 -4.42
N ASP A 315 -26.37 0.30 -3.74
CA ASP A 315 -25.55 -0.77 -4.31
C ASP A 315 -26.21 -1.40 -5.55
N VAL A 316 -25.36 -1.93 -6.41
CA VAL A 316 -25.78 -2.71 -7.60
C VAL A 316 -26.33 -4.05 -7.12
N ARG A 317 -27.50 -4.45 -7.63
CA ARG A 317 -28.10 -5.75 -7.39
C ARG A 317 -27.69 -6.77 -8.46
N ARG A 318 -27.96 -6.43 -9.74
CA ARG A 318 -27.66 -7.28 -10.89
C ARG A 318 -27.51 -6.47 -12.17
N PHE A 319 -26.92 -7.06 -13.19
CA PHE A 319 -26.81 -6.51 -14.51
C PHE A 319 -27.85 -7.13 -15.44
N HIS A 320 -28.34 -6.32 -16.37
CA HIS A 320 -29.14 -6.73 -17.51
C HIS A 320 -28.40 -6.32 -18.80
N ARG A 321 -28.87 -6.78 -19.94
CA ARG A 321 -28.23 -6.54 -21.22
C ARG A 321 -27.85 -5.08 -21.49
N ASN A 322 -28.70 -4.11 -21.15
CA ASN A 322 -28.46 -2.68 -21.37
C ASN A 322 -28.70 -1.83 -20.13
N ALA A 323 -28.92 -2.44 -18.97
CA ALA A 323 -29.26 -1.73 -17.74
C ALA A 323 -28.61 -2.37 -16.52
N VAL A 324 -28.52 -1.61 -15.45
CA VAL A 324 -28.07 -2.05 -14.14
C VAL A 324 -29.25 -1.85 -13.16
N GLU A 325 -29.66 -2.92 -12.49
CA GLU A 325 -30.66 -2.89 -11.44
C GLU A 325 -29.96 -2.61 -10.09
N LEU A 326 -30.51 -1.65 -9.37
CA LEU A 326 -30.02 -1.25 -8.05
C LEU A 326 -30.79 -2.01 -6.94
N THR A 327 -30.24 -2.01 -5.74
CA THR A 327 -30.86 -2.71 -4.58
C THR A 327 -32.20 -2.14 -4.16
N ASP A 328 -32.55 -0.93 -4.58
CA ASP A 328 -33.87 -0.31 -4.37
C ASP A 328 -34.87 -0.59 -5.50
N GLY A 329 -34.51 -1.41 -6.49
CA GLY A 329 -35.35 -1.81 -7.63
C GLY A 329 -35.32 -0.85 -8.82
N ARG A 330 -34.68 0.30 -8.71
CA ARG A 330 -34.50 1.21 -9.86
C ARG A 330 -33.55 0.58 -10.88
N GLN A 331 -33.82 0.88 -12.15
CA GLN A 331 -32.89 0.54 -13.25
C GLN A 331 -32.28 1.81 -13.83
N ILE A 332 -30.98 1.75 -14.11
CA ILE A 332 -30.22 2.79 -14.80
C ILE A 332 -29.53 2.18 -16.02
N GLU A 333 -29.25 2.99 -17.02
CA GLU A 333 -28.66 2.53 -18.29
C GLU A 333 -27.29 3.18 -18.51
N PRO A 334 -26.23 2.78 -17.81
CA PRO A 334 -24.90 3.31 -18.05
C PRO A 334 -24.29 2.76 -19.33
N ASP A 335 -23.53 3.61 -20.02
CA ASP A 335 -22.70 3.19 -21.17
C ASP A 335 -21.36 2.61 -20.66
N VAL A 336 -20.90 3.08 -19.50
CA VAL A 336 -19.65 2.65 -18.85
C VAL A 336 -19.88 2.43 -17.35
N VAL A 337 -19.38 1.32 -16.84
CA VAL A 337 -19.32 1.01 -15.40
C VAL A 337 -17.87 0.92 -14.96
N VAL A 338 -17.47 1.76 -14.00
CA VAL A 338 -16.14 1.76 -13.41
C VAL A 338 -16.20 1.16 -12.00
N PHE A 339 -15.54 0.02 -11.80
CA PHE A 339 -15.45 -0.64 -10.51
C PHE A 339 -14.27 -0.10 -9.70
N ALA A 340 -14.53 0.80 -8.76
CA ALA A 340 -13.57 1.31 -7.78
C ALA A 340 -13.64 0.50 -6.48
N THR A 341 -13.57 -0.82 -6.61
CA THR A 341 -13.84 -1.81 -5.55
C THR A 341 -12.61 -2.24 -4.76
N GLY A 342 -11.47 -1.60 -5.04
CA GLY A 342 -10.21 -1.79 -4.34
C GLY A 342 -9.37 -2.94 -4.89
N TYR A 343 -8.36 -3.35 -4.12
CA TYR A 343 -7.34 -4.30 -4.52
C TYR A 343 -7.22 -5.42 -3.50
N LEU A 344 -6.60 -6.52 -3.93
CA LEU A 344 -6.24 -7.66 -3.08
C LEU A 344 -4.71 -7.71 -2.93
N PRO A 345 -4.16 -7.80 -1.72
CA PRO A 345 -2.76 -8.11 -1.56
C PRO A 345 -2.50 -9.53 -2.08
N ARG A 346 -1.53 -9.66 -2.98
CA ARG A 346 -1.16 -10.93 -3.58
C ARG A 346 0.35 -11.13 -3.58
N PHE A 347 0.77 -12.36 -3.34
CA PHE A 347 2.16 -12.82 -3.38
C PHE A 347 2.20 -14.08 -4.23
N GLU A 348 1.99 -13.93 -5.56
CA GLU A 348 1.82 -15.05 -6.49
C GLU A 348 3.05 -15.96 -6.60
N PHE A 349 4.21 -15.43 -6.24
CA PHE A 349 5.50 -16.12 -6.22
C PHE A 349 5.81 -16.86 -4.91
N LEU A 350 4.92 -16.81 -3.94
CA LEU A 350 5.13 -17.35 -2.59
C LEU A 350 3.95 -18.22 -2.16
N ALA A 351 4.22 -19.39 -1.55
CA ALA A 351 3.18 -20.20 -0.96
C ALA A 351 2.50 -19.45 0.21
N PRO A 352 1.15 -19.41 0.27
CA PRO A 352 0.41 -18.62 1.27
C PRO A 352 0.75 -18.95 2.73
N GLU A 353 1.10 -20.23 2.99
CA GLU A 353 1.42 -20.76 4.30
C GLU A 353 2.70 -20.12 4.88
N ILE A 354 3.61 -19.67 4.02
CA ILE A 354 4.89 -19.05 4.42
C ILE A 354 4.64 -17.73 5.18
N LEU A 355 3.63 -16.97 4.78
CA LEU A 355 3.22 -15.74 5.48
C LEU A 355 2.20 -15.99 6.59
N GLY A 356 1.88 -17.28 6.90
CA GLY A 356 0.88 -17.63 7.90
C GLY A 356 -0.50 -17.05 7.56
N ALA A 357 -0.90 -17.16 6.29
CA ALA A 357 -2.17 -16.62 5.83
C ALA A 357 -3.34 -17.24 6.60
N ASP A 358 -4.28 -16.42 7.06
CA ASP A 358 -5.51 -16.87 7.70
C ASP A 358 -6.50 -17.46 6.67
N GLU A 359 -7.66 -17.92 7.15
CA GLU A 359 -8.74 -18.47 6.32
C GLU A 359 -9.25 -17.54 5.21
N HIS A 360 -8.94 -16.23 5.30
CA HIS A 360 -9.25 -15.23 4.29
C HIS A 360 -8.07 -14.88 3.39
N GLY A 361 -6.94 -15.60 3.49
CA GLY A 361 -5.71 -15.37 2.74
C GLY A 361 -4.93 -14.13 3.20
N ARG A 362 -5.16 -13.64 4.43
CA ARG A 362 -4.48 -12.46 4.97
C ARG A 362 -3.21 -12.88 5.68
N PRO A 363 -2.03 -12.33 5.31
CA PRO A 363 -0.79 -12.58 6.03
C PRO A 363 -0.89 -12.24 7.52
N THR A 364 -0.38 -13.11 8.37
CA THR A 364 -0.34 -12.92 9.82
C THR A 364 1.09 -12.59 10.24
N LEU A 365 1.35 -11.30 10.52
CA LEU A 365 2.71 -10.77 10.68
C LEU A 365 2.85 -9.98 12.00
N TYR A 366 4.03 -10.03 12.60
CA TYR A 366 4.43 -9.09 13.66
C TYR A 366 4.79 -7.75 13.01
N LEU A 367 4.20 -6.64 13.50
CA LEU A 367 4.37 -5.28 12.96
C LEU A 367 4.17 -5.20 11.43
N HIS A 368 3.27 -6.04 10.88
CA HIS A 368 3.08 -6.15 9.42
C HIS A 368 4.37 -6.40 8.61
N ALA A 369 5.41 -6.90 9.27
CA ALA A 369 6.73 -7.14 8.69
C ALA A 369 7.18 -8.60 8.79
N PHE A 370 7.05 -9.25 9.94
CA PHE A 370 7.69 -10.54 10.19
C PHE A 370 6.68 -11.68 10.32
N PRO A 371 6.76 -12.73 9.50
CA PRO A 371 5.98 -13.95 9.68
C PRO A 371 6.49 -14.73 10.90
N ARG A 372 5.65 -15.60 11.47
CA ARG A 372 5.97 -16.35 12.69
C ARG A 372 7.14 -17.32 12.51
N THR A 373 7.24 -17.95 11.35
CA THR A 373 8.08 -19.14 11.15
C THR A 373 9.45 -18.80 10.55
N TYR A 374 9.51 -17.77 9.71
CA TYR A 374 10.69 -17.49 8.89
C TYR A 374 11.38 -16.19 9.28
N PRO A 375 12.41 -16.26 10.13
CA PRO A 375 13.07 -15.05 10.65
C PRO A 375 13.90 -14.27 9.61
N THR A 376 14.17 -14.84 8.45
CA THR A 376 14.89 -14.23 7.34
C THR A 376 13.97 -13.77 6.19
N LEU A 377 12.64 -13.87 6.41
CA LEU A 377 11.65 -13.30 5.50
C LEU A 377 11.02 -12.07 6.16
N ALA A 378 10.88 -11.00 5.39
CA ALA A 378 10.15 -9.82 5.83
C ALA A 378 9.26 -9.27 4.72
N VAL A 379 8.21 -8.54 5.11
CA VAL A 379 7.33 -7.80 4.22
C VAL A 379 7.49 -6.32 4.51
N ALA A 380 7.65 -5.49 3.50
CA ALA A 380 7.74 -4.04 3.62
C ALA A 380 6.57 -3.35 2.92
N GLY A 381 5.91 -2.44 3.64
CA GLY A 381 4.85 -1.60 3.09
C GLY A 381 3.46 -2.24 2.98
N LEU A 382 3.22 -3.39 3.61
CA LEU A 382 1.88 -3.97 3.73
C LEU A 382 1.11 -3.27 4.87
N LEU A 383 0.88 -1.97 4.68
CA LEU A 383 0.29 -1.05 5.65
C LEU A 383 -0.68 -0.11 4.97
N GLN A 384 -1.79 0.18 5.65
CA GLN A 384 -2.71 1.27 5.27
C GLN A 384 -2.84 2.23 6.46
N PRO A 385 -1.94 3.21 6.60
CA PRO A 385 -1.98 4.15 7.70
C PRO A 385 -3.10 5.18 7.53
N ASP A 386 -3.56 5.75 8.64
CA ASP A 386 -4.45 6.91 8.67
C ASP A 386 -3.73 8.24 8.34
N SER A 387 -2.49 8.17 7.85
CA SER A 387 -1.62 9.25 7.40
C SER A 387 -0.80 8.77 6.18
N GLY A 388 0.35 9.39 5.88
CA GLY A 388 1.23 8.95 4.80
C GLY A 388 1.99 7.65 5.11
N LEU A 389 2.31 6.90 4.07
CA LEU A 389 2.93 5.58 4.20
C LEU A 389 4.46 5.63 4.37
N PHE A 390 5.16 6.54 3.67
CA PHE A 390 6.62 6.48 3.52
C PHE A 390 7.39 6.60 4.84
N PRO A 391 7.00 7.46 5.82
CA PRO A 391 7.67 7.49 7.10
C PRO A 391 7.58 6.17 7.87
N LEU A 392 6.43 5.47 7.77
CA LEU A 392 6.24 4.19 8.43
C LEU A 392 7.12 3.11 7.81
N VAL A 393 7.17 3.08 6.48
CA VAL A 393 8.01 2.13 5.71
C VAL A 393 9.49 2.38 5.96
N HIS A 394 9.92 3.62 6.05
CA HIS A 394 11.30 3.95 6.41
C HIS A 394 11.70 3.26 7.73
N TRP A 395 10.95 3.50 8.79
CA TRP A 395 11.26 2.90 10.10
C TRP A 395 11.03 1.38 10.14
N GLN A 396 10.06 0.87 9.39
CA GLN A 396 9.86 -0.58 9.24
C GLN A 396 11.07 -1.25 8.59
N THR A 397 11.64 -0.64 7.54
CA THR A 397 12.80 -1.20 6.84
C THR A 397 14.11 -1.02 7.62
N VAL A 398 14.25 0.05 8.44
CA VAL A 398 15.31 0.15 9.44
C VAL A 398 15.21 -0.98 10.47
N LEU A 399 13.99 -1.29 10.95
CA LEU A 399 13.77 -2.41 11.87
C LEU A 399 14.16 -3.74 11.25
N ILE A 400 13.80 -3.98 9.99
CA ILE A 400 14.18 -5.20 9.25
C ILE A 400 15.71 -5.31 9.15
N ALA A 401 16.40 -4.23 8.76
CA ALA A 401 17.84 -4.22 8.62
C ALA A 401 18.57 -4.47 9.94
N ARG A 402 18.12 -3.81 11.05
CA ARG A 402 18.69 -4.03 12.39
C ARG A 402 18.43 -5.45 12.89
N TRP A 403 17.26 -5.99 12.63
CA TRP A 403 16.93 -7.38 12.97
C TRP A 403 17.89 -8.37 12.30
N LEU A 404 18.07 -8.25 10.98
CA LEU A 404 18.99 -9.13 10.25
C LEU A 404 20.42 -9.01 10.76
N ARG A 405 20.88 -7.79 11.13
CA ARG A 405 22.21 -7.60 11.74
C ARG A 405 22.35 -8.18 13.14
N LEU A 406 21.30 -8.10 13.97
CA LEU A 406 21.34 -8.69 15.30
C LEU A 406 21.51 -10.22 15.21
N ARG A 407 20.82 -10.86 14.28
CA ARG A 407 20.93 -12.31 14.03
C ARG A 407 22.36 -12.76 13.71
N ASP A 408 23.10 -11.92 13.02
CA ASP A 408 24.51 -12.17 12.65
C ASP A 408 25.47 -12.02 13.85
N ARG A 409 25.15 -11.11 14.78
CA ARG A 409 26.10 -10.64 15.79
C ARG A 409 25.85 -11.17 17.18
N ASP A 410 24.59 -11.47 17.51
CA ASP A 410 24.16 -11.80 18.87
C ASP A 410 22.96 -12.74 18.84
N LEU A 411 23.24 -14.04 18.78
CA LEU A 411 22.24 -15.09 18.66
C LEU A 411 21.30 -15.16 19.86
N GLU A 412 21.80 -14.87 21.08
CA GLU A 412 20.99 -14.92 22.30
C GLU A 412 19.93 -13.80 22.31
N ARG A 413 20.34 -12.56 22.05
CA ARG A 413 19.41 -11.45 21.94
C ARG A 413 18.47 -11.60 20.74
N ALA A 414 18.96 -12.13 19.63
CA ALA A 414 18.13 -12.43 18.47
C ALA A 414 17.05 -13.46 18.82
N ALA A 415 17.39 -14.52 19.56
CA ALA A 415 16.42 -15.53 19.98
C ALA A 415 15.36 -14.94 20.94
N ALA A 416 15.77 -14.10 21.90
CA ALA A 416 14.86 -13.42 22.82
C ALA A 416 13.89 -12.49 22.08
N PHE A 417 14.37 -11.64 21.18
CA PHE A 417 13.55 -10.77 20.35
C PHE A 417 12.55 -11.59 19.50
N TRP A 418 13.04 -12.64 18.82
CA TRP A 418 12.21 -13.46 17.96
C TRP A 418 11.11 -14.20 18.70
N SER A 419 11.43 -14.73 19.90
CA SER A 419 10.43 -15.40 20.76
C SER A 419 9.25 -14.47 21.08
N ARG A 420 9.55 -13.22 21.47
CA ARG A 420 8.53 -12.20 21.75
C ARG A 420 7.79 -11.78 20.48
N ALA A 421 8.51 -11.47 19.39
CA ALA A 421 7.93 -11.06 18.13
C ALA A 421 6.98 -12.13 17.58
N SER A 422 7.36 -13.41 17.69
CA SER A 422 6.52 -14.55 17.26
C SER A 422 5.26 -14.72 18.11
N ALA A 423 5.30 -14.38 19.40
CA ALA A 423 4.13 -14.39 20.29
C ALA A 423 3.14 -13.26 19.93
N ASP A 424 3.65 -12.11 19.48
CA ASP A 424 2.85 -10.93 19.10
C ASP A 424 2.42 -10.92 17.63
N VAL A 425 2.68 -11.99 16.88
CA VAL A 425 2.23 -12.13 15.49
C VAL A 425 0.70 -12.06 15.43
N GLY A 426 0.19 -11.26 14.49
CA GLY A 426 -1.25 -11.02 14.32
C GLY A 426 -1.83 -9.95 15.24
N LYS A 427 -1.04 -9.36 16.14
CA LYS A 427 -1.48 -8.22 16.93
C LYS A 427 -1.82 -7.05 16.00
N ARG A 428 -2.99 -6.48 16.22
CA ARG A 428 -3.46 -5.35 15.42
C ARG A 428 -2.94 -4.04 15.99
N TRP A 429 -2.48 -3.16 15.11
CA TRP A 429 -1.96 -1.82 15.43
C TRP A 429 -2.94 -0.74 14.98
N ASN A 430 -4.19 -1.12 14.79
CA ASN A 430 -5.30 -0.20 14.56
C ASN A 430 -5.88 0.26 15.91
N ARG A 431 -6.57 1.40 15.88
CA ARG A 431 -7.25 1.93 17.07
C ARG A 431 -8.31 0.96 17.56
N ALA A 432 -8.48 0.89 18.87
CA ALA A 432 -9.63 0.23 19.48
C ALA A 432 -10.92 0.80 18.86
N GLY A 433 -11.80 -0.07 18.33
CA GLY A 433 -13.05 0.33 17.69
C GLY A 433 -13.03 0.37 16.16
N VAL A 434 -11.90 0.10 15.50
CA VAL A 434 -11.90 -0.08 14.03
C VAL A 434 -12.74 -1.31 13.68
N LYS A 435 -13.69 -1.10 12.77
CA LYS A 435 -14.63 -2.15 12.33
C LYS A 435 -13.85 -3.31 11.71
N ASP A 436 -14.00 -4.52 12.25
CA ASP A 436 -13.37 -5.71 11.69
C ASP A 436 -14.01 -6.02 10.33
N SER A 437 -13.21 -5.93 9.29
CA SER A 437 -13.62 -6.29 7.94
C SER A 437 -12.41 -6.68 7.10
N THR A 438 -12.66 -7.46 6.05
CA THR A 438 -11.62 -7.86 5.08
C THR A 438 -10.93 -6.67 4.39
N ARG A 439 -11.49 -5.46 4.47
CA ARG A 439 -10.92 -4.24 3.89
C ARG A 439 -9.92 -3.56 4.83
N HIS A 440 -10.09 -3.71 6.17
CA HIS A 440 -9.39 -2.87 7.16
C HIS A 440 -8.37 -3.64 8.00
N TRP A 441 -8.02 -4.88 7.62
CA TRP A 441 -7.16 -5.74 8.41
C TRP A 441 -5.70 -5.25 8.52
N PHE A 442 -5.21 -4.49 7.53
CA PHE A 442 -3.86 -3.91 7.52
C PHE A 442 -3.86 -2.39 7.76
N GLU A 443 -5.01 -1.85 8.18
CA GLU A 443 -5.09 -0.46 8.65
C GLU A 443 -4.33 -0.31 9.97
N VAL A 444 -3.52 0.74 10.05
CA VAL A 444 -2.76 1.09 11.25
C VAL A 444 -2.97 2.55 11.63
N ASN A 445 -2.99 2.84 12.93
CA ASN A 445 -2.79 4.20 13.40
C ASN A 445 -1.30 4.52 13.32
N HIS A 446 -0.93 5.56 12.58
CA HIS A 446 0.48 5.89 12.32
C HIS A 446 1.28 6.16 13.59
N VAL A 447 0.70 6.85 14.60
CA VAL A 447 1.39 7.17 15.87
C VAL A 447 1.64 5.90 16.69
N ASP A 448 0.62 5.05 16.85
CA ASP A 448 0.73 3.82 17.64
C ASP A 448 1.65 2.81 16.97
N TYR A 449 1.60 2.72 15.64
CA TYR A 449 2.49 1.87 14.87
C TYR A 449 3.95 2.32 14.98
N LEU A 450 4.24 3.62 14.76
CA LEU A 450 5.61 4.15 14.89
C LEU A 450 6.16 3.97 16.31
N ARG A 451 5.33 4.15 17.34
CA ARG A 451 5.74 3.87 18.73
C ARG A 451 6.11 2.41 18.92
N ALA A 452 5.32 1.49 18.37
CA ALA A 452 5.61 0.06 18.47
C ALA A 452 6.89 -0.33 17.71
N VAL A 453 7.10 0.25 16.53
CA VAL A 453 8.36 0.08 15.77
C VAL A 453 9.53 0.64 16.55
N GLN A 454 9.40 1.82 17.19
CA GLN A 454 10.47 2.41 18.00
C GLN A 454 10.83 1.53 19.20
N VAL A 455 9.85 0.97 19.92
CA VAL A 455 10.09 0.01 21.01
C VAL A 455 10.88 -1.21 20.49
N ALA A 456 10.50 -1.75 19.34
CA ALA A 456 11.23 -2.86 18.75
C ALA A 456 12.66 -2.46 18.32
N LEU A 457 12.86 -1.26 17.79
CA LEU A 457 14.20 -0.72 17.45
C LEU A 457 15.09 -0.55 18.67
N ASP A 458 14.54 -0.07 19.79
CA ASP A 458 15.28 0.11 21.05
C ASP A 458 15.76 -1.24 21.60
N GLU A 459 14.96 -2.30 21.51
CA GLU A 459 15.35 -3.65 21.89
C GLU A 459 16.48 -4.22 21.00
N LEU A 460 16.50 -3.87 19.71
CA LEU A 460 17.55 -4.29 18.78
C LEU A 460 18.83 -3.45 18.89
N SER A 461 18.79 -2.30 19.59
CA SER A 461 19.95 -1.42 19.76
C SER A 461 21.01 -2.10 20.65
N PRO A 462 22.32 -1.88 20.41
CA PRO A 462 23.37 -2.40 21.30
C PRO A 462 23.05 -1.99 22.74
N ALA A 463 23.23 -2.90 23.70
CA ALA A 463 23.15 -2.53 25.09
C ALA A 463 24.15 -1.40 25.35
N THR A 464 23.66 -0.19 25.60
CA THR A 464 24.52 0.88 26.09
C THR A 464 25.14 0.35 27.36
N ALA A 465 26.48 0.23 27.38
CA ALA A 465 27.22 -0.04 28.59
C ALA A 465 26.83 1.05 29.60
N THR A 466 25.87 0.73 30.45
CA THR A 466 25.59 1.56 31.63
C THR A 466 26.88 1.59 32.41
N ALA A 467 27.64 2.67 32.29
CA ALA A 467 28.73 2.98 33.18
C ALA A 467 28.13 2.93 34.57
N ARG A 468 28.35 1.81 35.28
CA ARG A 468 28.24 1.78 36.74
C ARG A 468 29.27 2.78 37.26
N SER A 469 28.86 4.01 37.37
CA SER A 469 29.55 4.94 38.25
C SER A 469 29.32 4.47 39.69
N THR A 470 30.25 3.63 40.15
CA THR A 470 30.51 3.53 41.57
C THR A 470 31.12 4.85 42.03
N ARG A 471 30.32 5.66 42.69
CA ARG A 471 30.75 6.48 43.82
C ARG A 471 29.53 6.93 44.62
#